data_7f41eb22762eae8da78355b23dcae817
#
_entry.id   7f41eb22762eae8da78355b23dcae817
#
_cell.length_a   1.000
_cell.length_b   1.000
_cell.length_c   1.000
_cell.angle_alpha   90.00
_cell.angle_beta   90.00
_cell.angle_gamma   90.00
#
_symmetry.space_group_name_H-M   'P 1'
#
loop_
_entity.id
_entity.type
_entity.pdbx_description
1 polymer ?
#
loop_
_entity_poly.entity_id
_entity_poly.type
_entity_poly.pdbx_seq_one_letter_code
_entity_poly.pdbx_strand_id
1 'polypeptide(L)'
;DDKAGLWTDSRYFLQAAQQLEGTDITLYKEMLPETPTITDFLCQNIKPGETIGIDGKMFSVEQVEQMRRKLEAENIHLEICGDLSVEIWKERPGMPNTPAFIYELKYAGKSCQEKIEAIRTKLKIQGTDGLFLSSLDEIAWTLNLRGSDVHCNPVVISYLLITQNNITYFISSEKITEEVGNYLKAQQINIQPYDEVENYLRKLNIKSLLLNPSKTNYAIYSAINPAC
;
A
#
# COMPACT_ATOMS: atom_id res chain seq x y z
N ASP A 1 -21.13 -0.89 -18.54
CA ASP A 1 -21.54 -2.22 -18.07
C ASP A 1 -22.56 -2.08 -16.94
N ASP A 2 -23.62 -2.91 -17.05
CA ASP A 2 -24.81 -2.75 -16.22
C ASP A 2 -24.79 -3.58 -14.93
N LYS A 3 -23.59 -4.11 -14.53
CA LYS A 3 -23.46 -4.97 -13.37
C LYS A 3 -22.46 -4.40 -12.37
N ALA A 4 -22.92 -4.21 -11.13
CA ALA A 4 -22.08 -3.87 -10.01
C ALA A 4 -22.10 -5.00 -8.98
N GLY A 5 -20.96 -5.27 -8.32
CA GLY A 5 -20.84 -6.32 -7.32
C GLY A 5 -19.97 -5.90 -6.15
N LEU A 6 -20.37 -6.33 -4.96
CA LEU A 6 -19.60 -6.20 -3.73
C LEU A 6 -19.20 -7.58 -3.22
N TRP A 7 -17.90 -7.84 -3.13
CA TRP A 7 -17.34 -9.02 -2.48
C TRP A 7 -16.95 -8.68 -1.05
N THR A 8 -17.37 -9.52 -0.10
CA THR A 8 -17.01 -9.32 1.31
C THR A 8 -16.97 -10.64 2.05
N ASP A 9 -16.26 -10.67 3.17
CA ASP A 9 -16.14 -11.85 4.04
C ASP A 9 -17.31 -12.01 5.02
N SER A 10 -17.37 -13.14 5.70
CA SER A 10 -18.50 -13.53 6.56
C SER A 10 -18.82 -12.58 7.70
N ARG A 11 -17.87 -11.73 8.14
CA ARG A 11 -18.06 -10.75 9.21
C ARG A 11 -19.05 -9.66 8.80
N TYR A 12 -19.20 -9.41 7.49
CA TYR A 12 -20.00 -8.31 6.94
C TYR A 12 -21.22 -8.77 6.12
N PHE A 13 -21.50 -10.08 6.02
CA PHE A 13 -22.61 -10.57 5.19
C PHE A 13 -23.98 -9.95 5.54
N LEU A 14 -24.28 -9.83 6.84
CA LEU A 14 -25.56 -9.22 7.28
C LEU A 14 -25.60 -7.72 7.02
N GLN A 15 -24.52 -7.02 7.36
CA GLN A 15 -24.41 -5.58 7.15
C GLN A 15 -24.50 -5.24 5.67
N ALA A 16 -23.74 -5.92 4.83
CA ALA A 16 -23.75 -5.70 3.39
C ALA A 16 -25.12 -5.98 2.76
N ALA A 17 -25.78 -7.07 3.17
CA ALA A 17 -27.14 -7.37 2.71
C ALA A 17 -28.12 -6.24 3.02
N GLN A 18 -28.07 -5.68 4.25
CA GLN A 18 -28.92 -4.57 4.64
C GLN A 18 -28.59 -3.26 3.89
N GLN A 19 -27.30 -2.97 3.72
CA GLN A 19 -26.86 -1.72 3.06
C GLN A 19 -27.09 -1.73 1.55
N LEU A 20 -27.13 -2.89 0.92
CA LEU A 20 -27.37 -3.04 -0.52
C LEU A 20 -28.84 -3.24 -0.87
N GLU A 21 -29.73 -3.33 0.11
CA GLU A 21 -31.17 -3.47 -0.12
C GLU A 21 -31.72 -2.29 -0.95
N GLY A 22 -32.38 -2.61 -2.05
CA GLY A 22 -32.93 -1.60 -2.99
C GLY A 22 -31.90 -0.98 -3.93
N THR A 23 -30.67 -1.49 -3.98
CA THR A 23 -29.64 -1.10 -4.98
C THR A 23 -29.51 -2.16 -6.07
N ASP A 24 -28.88 -1.80 -7.20
CA ASP A 24 -28.54 -2.73 -8.29
C ASP A 24 -27.17 -3.44 -8.05
N ILE A 25 -26.61 -3.33 -6.84
CA ILE A 25 -25.31 -3.94 -6.50
C ILE A 25 -25.52 -5.36 -5.95
N THR A 26 -24.94 -6.34 -6.61
CA THR A 26 -25.01 -7.75 -6.19
C THR A 26 -24.01 -8.04 -5.05
N LEU A 27 -24.50 -8.65 -3.97
CA LEU A 27 -23.64 -9.11 -2.87
C LEU A 27 -23.04 -10.49 -3.20
N TYR A 28 -21.71 -10.56 -3.27
CA TYR A 28 -20.93 -11.79 -3.40
C TYR A 28 -20.30 -12.14 -2.04
N LYS A 29 -20.73 -13.26 -1.44
CA LYS A 29 -20.27 -13.73 -0.14
C LYS A 29 -18.99 -14.56 -0.33
N GLU A 30 -17.84 -13.95 -0.10
CA GLU A 30 -16.54 -14.61 -0.27
C GLU A 30 -16.43 -15.90 0.54
N MET A 31 -15.61 -16.84 0.06
CA MET A 31 -15.33 -18.15 0.65
C MET A 31 -16.50 -19.15 0.62
N LEU A 32 -17.66 -18.79 0.08
CA LEU A 32 -18.71 -19.79 -0.18
C LEU A 32 -18.43 -20.49 -1.51
N PRO A 33 -18.68 -21.82 -1.61
CA PRO A 33 -18.33 -22.60 -2.81
C PRO A 33 -18.98 -22.11 -4.11
N GLU A 34 -20.18 -21.53 -4.01
CA GLU A 34 -20.94 -20.99 -5.13
C GLU A 34 -20.54 -19.58 -5.56
N THR A 35 -19.69 -18.90 -4.76
CA THR A 35 -19.31 -17.52 -5.02
C THR A 35 -18.03 -17.46 -5.86
N PRO A 36 -18.06 -16.92 -7.09
CA PRO A 36 -16.87 -16.74 -7.89
C PRO A 36 -15.94 -15.69 -7.24
N THR A 37 -14.63 -15.85 -7.36
CA THR A 37 -13.72 -14.76 -7.06
C THR A 37 -13.93 -13.59 -8.00
N ILE A 38 -13.48 -12.39 -7.64
CA ILE A 38 -13.55 -11.20 -8.52
C ILE A 38 -12.95 -11.54 -9.89
N THR A 39 -11.80 -12.19 -9.93
CA THR A 39 -11.13 -12.53 -11.19
C THR A 39 -11.92 -13.55 -12.00
N ASP A 40 -12.49 -14.58 -11.37
CA ASP A 40 -13.32 -15.56 -12.07
C ASP A 40 -14.61 -14.93 -12.62
N PHE A 41 -15.22 -14.02 -11.86
CA PHE A 41 -16.38 -13.25 -12.34
C PHE A 41 -16.03 -12.41 -13.56
N LEU A 42 -14.87 -11.73 -13.55
CA LEU A 42 -14.41 -10.94 -14.70
C LEU A 42 -14.19 -11.82 -15.93
N CYS A 43 -13.50 -12.95 -15.78
CA CYS A 43 -13.30 -13.92 -16.86
C CYS A 43 -14.63 -14.44 -17.47
N GLN A 44 -15.67 -14.58 -16.66
CA GLN A 44 -16.99 -15.06 -17.10
C GLN A 44 -17.86 -13.99 -17.79
N ASN A 45 -17.62 -12.71 -17.50
CA ASN A 45 -18.51 -11.62 -17.95
C ASN A 45 -17.88 -10.67 -18.96
N ILE A 46 -16.56 -10.66 -19.10
CA ILE A 46 -15.83 -9.80 -20.05
C ILE A 46 -15.48 -10.62 -21.29
N LYS A 47 -15.57 -9.99 -22.46
CA LYS A 47 -15.28 -10.67 -23.73
C LYS A 47 -13.80 -10.66 -24.06
N PRO A 48 -13.28 -11.69 -24.75
CA PRO A 48 -11.92 -11.67 -25.28
C PRO A 48 -11.65 -10.43 -26.13
N GLY A 49 -10.49 -9.78 -25.88
CA GLY A 49 -10.10 -8.54 -26.53
C GLY A 49 -10.55 -7.26 -25.81
N GLU A 50 -11.38 -7.37 -24.77
CA GLU A 50 -11.78 -6.21 -23.96
C GLU A 50 -10.71 -5.91 -22.89
N THR A 51 -10.77 -4.68 -22.34
CA THR A 51 -9.83 -4.19 -21.31
C THR A 51 -10.55 -3.88 -20.01
N ILE A 52 -9.97 -4.30 -18.91
CA ILE A 52 -10.41 -3.97 -17.55
C ILE A 52 -9.47 -2.93 -16.95
N GLY A 53 -10.02 -1.88 -16.37
CA GLY A 53 -9.29 -0.88 -15.61
C GLY A 53 -9.34 -1.17 -14.10
N ILE A 54 -8.21 -1.03 -13.42
CA ILE A 54 -8.13 -1.07 -11.94
C ILE A 54 -7.36 0.12 -11.40
N ASP A 55 -7.71 0.58 -10.18
CA ASP A 55 -6.88 1.52 -9.46
C ASP A 55 -5.68 0.78 -8.84
N GLY A 56 -4.48 1.05 -9.34
CA GLY A 56 -3.24 0.43 -8.87
C GLY A 56 -2.90 0.71 -7.41
N LYS A 57 -3.52 1.71 -6.78
CA LYS A 57 -3.34 2.00 -5.34
C LYS A 57 -4.12 1.04 -4.45
N MET A 58 -5.17 0.39 -4.97
CA MET A 58 -6.07 -0.49 -4.23
C MET A 58 -5.65 -1.96 -4.26
N PHE A 59 -4.74 -2.35 -5.14
CA PHE A 59 -4.31 -3.73 -5.33
C PHE A 59 -2.80 -3.87 -5.07
N SER A 60 -2.42 -4.94 -4.39
CA SER A 60 -1.00 -5.29 -4.24
C SER A 60 -0.39 -5.79 -5.55
N VAL A 61 0.93 -5.75 -5.66
CA VAL A 61 1.66 -6.31 -6.81
C VAL A 61 1.27 -7.77 -7.03
N GLU A 62 1.24 -8.57 -5.95
CA GLU A 62 0.89 -9.98 -6.03
C GLU A 62 -0.53 -10.20 -6.58
N GLN A 63 -1.51 -9.42 -6.12
CA GLN A 63 -2.89 -9.50 -6.59
C GLN A 63 -3.01 -9.15 -8.08
N VAL A 64 -2.35 -8.07 -8.52
CA VAL A 64 -2.37 -7.65 -9.93
C VAL A 64 -1.72 -8.71 -10.83
N GLU A 65 -0.59 -9.26 -10.43
CA GLU A 65 0.10 -10.29 -11.21
C GLU A 65 -0.69 -11.62 -11.28
N GLN A 66 -1.40 -11.97 -10.21
CA GLN A 66 -2.28 -13.14 -10.23
C GLN A 66 -3.51 -12.89 -11.12
N MET A 67 -4.14 -11.71 -11.01
CA MET A 67 -5.27 -11.32 -11.83
C MET A 67 -4.90 -11.28 -13.32
N ARG A 68 -3.77 -10.61 -13.64
CA ARG A 68 -3.27 -10.48 -15.01
C ARG A 68 -3.08 -11.85 -15.69
N ARG A 69 -2.42 -12.78 -15.01
CA ARG A 69 -2.20 -14.14 -15.56
C ARG A 69 -3.50 -14.86 -15.93
N LYS A 70 -4.54 -14.73 -15.09
CA LYS A 70 -5.84 -15.36 -15.40
C LYS A 70 -6.57 -14.67 -16.54
N LEU A 71 -6.57 -13.33 -16.56
CA LEU A 71 -7.24 -12.55 -17.60
C LEU A 71 -6.57 -12.72 -18.98
N GLU A 72 -5.24 -12.71 -19.03
CA GLU A 72 -4.49 -12.94 -20.26
C GLU A 72 -4.74 -14.32 -20.86
N ALA A 73 -4.98 -15.35 -20.05
CA ALA A 73 -5.36 -16.69 -20.52
C ALA A 73 -6.71 -16.69 -21.26
N GLU A 74 -7.60 -15.76 -20.94
CA GLU A 74 -8.90 -15.53 -21.57
C GLU A 74 -8.85 -14.41 -22.64
N ASN A 75 -7.64 -13.94 -22.99
CA ASN A 75 -7.42 -12.81 -23.91
C ASN A 75 -8.12 -11.51 -23.48
N ILE A 76 -8.12 -11.23 -22.16
CA ILE A 76 -8.64 -10.00 -21.56
C ILE A 76 -7.46 -9.17 -21.07
N HIS A 77 -7.47 -7.87 -21.39
CA HIS A 77 -6.38 -6.96 -21.01
C HIS A 77 -6.64 -6.31 -19.64
N LEU A 78 -5.58 -6.11 -18.86
CA LEU A 78 -5.64 -5.41 -17.58
C LEU A 78 -4.80 -4.14 -17.63
N GLU A 79 -5.43 -2.99 -17.45
CA GLU A 79 -4.79 -1.68 -17.41
C GLU A 79 -4.93 -1.01 -16.04
N ILE A 80 -3.96 -0.19 -15.69
CA ILE A 80 -4.02 0.64 -14.49
C ILE A 80 -4.67 1.97 -14.87
N CYS A 81 -5.80 2.24 -14.28
CA CYS A 81 -6.47 3.54 -14.33
C CYS A 81 -6.32 4.26 -12.97
N GLY A 82 -6.63 5.53 -12.92
CA GLY A 82 -6.71 6.26 -11.66
C GLY A 82 -7.97 5.91 -10.85
N ASP A 83 -8.12 6.58 -9.71
CA ASP A 83 -9.28 6.45 -8.84
C ASP A 83 -10.55 6.96 -9.53
N LEU A 84 -11.39 6.05 -9.99
CA LEU A 84 -12.66 6.35 -10.66
C LEU A 84 -13.73 6.90 -9.70
N SER A 85 -13.55 6.76 -8.39
CA SER A 85 -14.50 7.25 -7.38
C SER A 85 -14.42 8.76 -7.15
N VAL A 86 -13.35 9.43 -7.56
CA VAL A 86 -13.13 10.88 -7.36
C VAL A 86 -14.27 11.73 -7.94
N GLU A 87 -14.82 11.32 -9.08
CA GLU A 87 -15.88 12.08 -9.73
C GLU A 87 -17.23 11.97 -9.01
N ILE A 88 -17.50 10.85 -8.37
CA ILE A 88 -18.78 10.57 -7.71
C ILE A 88 -18.76 10.85 -6.22
N TRP A 89 -17.62 10.71 -5.54
CA TRP A 89 -17.48 10.93 -4.10
C TRP A 89 -16.89 12.30 -3.78
N LYS A 90 -17.70 13.35 -3.97
CA LYS A 90 -17.26 14.76 -3.78
C LYS A 90 -16.91 15.12 -2.33
N GLU A 91 -17.57 14.48 -1.37
CA GLU A 91 -17.37 14.71 0.08
C GLU A 91 -16.40 13.68 0.71
N ARG A 92 -15.54 13.09 -0.09
CA ARG A 92 -14.56 12.12 0.40
C ARG A 92 -13.65 12.75 1.46
N PRO A 93 -13.53 12.14 2.65
CA PRO A 93 -12.64 12.62 3.68
C PRO A 93 -11.20 12.67 3.18
N GLY A 94 -10.46 13.71 3.57
CA GLY A 94 -9.02 13.79 3.33
C GLY A 94 -8.23 12.72 4.09
N MET A 95 -6.95 12.62 3.78
CA MET A 95 -6.03 11.76 4.53
C MET A 95 -6.00 12.18 6.01
N PRO A 96 -5.97 11.23 6.96
CA PRO A 96 -5.77 11.55 8.37
C PRO A 96 -4.50 12.37 8.59
N ASN A 97 -4.57 13.38 9.44
CA ASN A 97 -3.46 14.31 9.70
C ASN A 97 -3.06 14.40 11.18
N THR A 98 -3.42 13.38 11.99
CA THR A 98 -3.05 13.34 13.40
C THR A 98 -1.53 13.31 13.58
N PRO A 99 -0.97 14.03 14.56
CA PRO A 99 0.46 14.04 14.79
C PRO A 99 1.03 12.66 15.10
N ALA A 100 2.20 12.37 14.54
CA ALA A 100 3.00 11.22 14.95
C ALA A 100 3.64 11.47 16.31
N PHE A 101 3.97 10.41 17.04
CA PHE A 101 4.68 10.48 18.31
C PHE A 101 5.74 9.39 18.43
N ILE A 102 6.74 9.64 19.27
CA ILE A 102 7.86 8.74 19.50
C ILE A 102 7.42 7.63 20.46
N TYR A 103 7.71 6.39 20.09
CA TYR A 103 7.53 5.23 20.96
C TYR A 103 8.83 4.96 21.71
N GLU A 104 8.81 5.21 23.02
CA GLU A 104 10.00 5.22 23.87
C GLU A 104 10.76 3.88 23.82
N LEU A 105 12.09 3.95 23.89
CA LEU A 105 12.99 2.80 23.82
C LEU A 105 12.69 1.74 24.89
N LYS A 106 12.24 2.14 26.08
CA LYS A 106 11.87 1.20 27.15
C LYS A 106 10.75 0.24 26.77
N TYR A 107 9.88 0.64 25.83
CA TYR A 107 8.81 -0.21 25.29
C TYR A 107 9.20 -0.86 23.97
N ALA A 108 10.00 -0.19 23.16
CA ALA A 108 10.42 -0.66 21.84
C ALA A 108 11.50 -1.74 21.89
N GLY A 109 12.27 -1.80 22.98
CA GLY A 109 13.35 -2.78 23.22
C GLY A 109 14.62 -2.55 22.43
N LYS A 110 14.52 -2.01 21.20
CA LYS A 110 15.66 -1.65 20.33
C LYS A 110 15.47 -0.25 19.76
N SER A 111 16.56 0.46 19.62
CA SER A 111 16.57 1.79 18.99
C SER A 111 16.30 1.69 17.47
N CYS A 112 15.90 2.80 16.88
CA CYS A 112 15.75 2.93 15.43
C CYS A 112 17.08 2.62 14.71
N GLN A 113 18.20 3.13 15.21
CA GLN A 113 19.53 2.89 14.63
C GLN A 113 19.91 1.42 14.63
N GLU A 114 19.75 0.69 15.75
CA GLU A 114 20.02 -0.75 15.81
C GLU A 114 19.21 -1.55 14.81
N LYS A 115 17.95 -1.17 14.60
CA LYS A 115 17.07 -1.84 13.62
C LYS A 115 17.51 -1.56 12.19
N ILE A 116 17.83 -0.31 11.87
CA ILE A 116 18.31 0.09 10.54
C ILE A 116 19.66 -0.57 10.22
N GLU A 117 20.59 -0.62 11.17
CA GLU A 117 21.87 -1.31 10.99
C GLU A 117 21.68 -2.81 10.74
N ALA A 118 20.76 -3.45 11.45
CA ALA A 118 20.43 -4.84 11.23
C ALA A 118 19.83 -5.07 9.82
N ILE A 119 18.96 -4.17 9.35
CA ILE A 119 18.40 -4.20 8.00
C ILE A 119 19.53 -4.03 6.96
N ARG A 120 20.36 -3.02 7.09
CA ARG A 120 21.49 -2.76 6.17
C ARG A 120 22.46 -3.94 6.09
N THR A 121 22.73 -4.56 7.23
CA THR A 121 23.56 -5.77 7.28
C THR A 121 22.95 -6.90 6.45
N LYS A 122 21.64 -7.14 6.59
CA LYS A 122 20.94 -8.16 5.79
C LYS A 122 20.91 -7.82 4.31
N LEU A 123 20.65 -6.58 3.93
CA LEU A 123 20.71 -6.13 2.54
C LEU A 123 22.08 -6.36 1.93
N LYS A 124 23.14 -6.05 2.65
CA LYS A 124 24.51 -6.30 2.22
C LYS A 124 24.81 -7.79 2.00
N ILE A 125 24.36 -8.65 2.91
CA ILE A 125 24.52 -10.11 2.78
C ILE A 125 23.78 -10.64 1.54
N GLN A 126 22.59 -10.08 1.25
CA GLN A 126 21.77 -10.47 0.09
C GLN A 126 22.24 -9.82 -1.23
N GLY A 127 23.20 -8.91 -1.19
CA GLY A 127 23.65 -8.17 -2.37
C GLY A 127 22.61 -7.20 -2.93
N THR A 128 21.71 -6.69 -2.06
CA THR A 128 20.62 -5.78 -2.44
C THR A 128 20.92 -4.36 -1.96
N ASP A 129 20.64 -3.35 -2.81
CA ASP A 129 21.00 -1.96 -2.55
C ASP A 129 20.02 -1.23 -1.62
N GLY A 130 18.76 -1.67 -1.62
CA GLY A 130 17.73 -1.01 -0.82
C GLY A 130 16.55 -1.89 -0.45
N LEU A 131 15.78 -1.42 0.54
CA LEU A 131 14.51 -1.98 0.99
C LEU A 131 13.44 -0.89 0.97
N PHE A 132 12.33 -1.15 0.32
CA PHE A 132 11.14 -0.31 0.37
C PHE A 132 10.09 -0.96 1.26
N LEU A 133 9.63 -0.23 2.27
CA LEU A 133 8.59 -0.64 3.20
C LEU A 133 7.31 0.15 2.95
N SER A 134 6.21 -0.57 2.80
CA SER A 134 4.85 -0.05 2.66
C SER A 134 3.90 -0.53 3.76
N SER A 135 4.28 -1.55 4.53
CA SER A 135 3.53 -2.01 5.69
C SER A 135 3.68 -1.01 6.84
N LEU A 136 2.57 -0.44 7.28
CA LEU A 136 2.58 0.63 8.29
C LEU A 136 3.12 0.18 9.65
N ASP A 137 2.87 -1.06 10.04
CA ASP A 137 3.39 -1.70 11.25
C ASP A 137 4.90 -1.94 11.19
N GLU A 138 5.42 -2.36 10.04
CA GLU A 138 6.86 -2.53 9.81
C GLU A 138 7.59 -1.18 9.89
N ILE A 139 7.01 -0.12 9.29
CA ILE A 139 7.54 1.24 9.36
C ILE A 139 7.51 1.75 10.81
N ALA A 140 6.36 1.59 11.48
CA ALA A 140 6.18 2.01 12.87
C ALA A 140 7.18 1.29 13.82
N TRP A 141 7.42 0.00 13.59
CA TRP A 141 8.42 -0.76 14.32
C TRP A 141 9.84 -0.27 14.01
N THR A 142 10.17 -0.08 12.75
CA THR A 142 11.53 0.32 12.32
C THR A 142 11.91 1.68 12.88
N LEU A 143 11.01 2.65 12.78
CA LEU A 143 11.27 4.04 13.18
C LEU A 143 10.97 4.33 14.65
N ASN A 144 10.40 3.41 15.41
CA ASN A 144 9.85 3.68 16.74
C ASN A 144 8.89 4.88 16.75
N LEU A 145 8.08 5.01 15.72
CA LEU A 145 7.04 6.04 15.64
C LEU A 145 5.65 5.39 15.69
N ARG A 146 4.69 6.11 16.23
CA ARG A 146 3.29 5.72 16.26
C ARG A 146 2.43 6.91 15.86
N GLY A 147 1.17 6.64 15.55
CA GLY A 147 0.16 7.63 15.23
C GLY A 147 -1.24 7.05 15.39
N SER A 148 -2.25 7.80 14.97
CA SER A 148 -3.66 7.42 15.11
C SER A 148 -4.39 7.47 13.77
N ASP A 149 -3.69 7.25 12.66
CA ASP A 149 -4.28 7.33 11.32
C ASP A 149 -5.26 6.20 11.04
N VAL A 150 -5.06 5.04 11.67
CA VAL A 150 -5.93 3.88 11.52
C VAL A 150 -6.59 3.57 12.87
N HIS A 151 -7.92 3.47 12.87
CA HIS A 151 -8.66 3.17 14.09
C HIS A 151 -8.20 1.85 14.71
N CYS A 152 -7.97 1.84 16.03
CA CYS A 152 -7.46 0.70 16.80
C CYS A 152 -6.08 0.15 16.36
N ASN A 153 -5.34 0.86 15.52
CA ASN A 153 -3.99 0.48 15.12
C ASN A 153 -3.06 1.70 15.20
N PRO A 154 -2.05 1.71 16.10
CA PRO A 154 -1.23 2.89 16.35
C PRO A 154 -0.13 3.09 15.29
N VAL A 155 -0.52 3.34 14.07
CA VAL A 155 0.37 3.51 12.91
C VAL A 155 0.18 4.85 12.24
N VAL A 156 1.17 5.25 11.43
CA VAL A 156 1.15 6.45 10.59
C VAL A 156 1.14 6.04 9.13
N ILE A 157 0.23 6.59 8.33
CA ILE A 157 0.22 6.37 6.87
C ILE A 157 1.45 7.02 6.28
N SER A 158 2.35 6.20 5.73
CA SER A 158 3.68 6.59 5.27
C SER A 158 4.33 5.50 4.45
N TYR A 159 5.48 5.83 3.83
CA TYR A 159 6.39 4.87 3.21
C TYR A 159 7.81 5.09 3.73
N LEU A 160 8.65 4.05 3.67
CA LEU A 160 10.04 4.13 4.10
C LEU A 160 10.96 3.43 3.10
N LEU A 161 11.97 4.16 2.62
CA LEU A 161 13.04 3.63 1.80
C LEU A 161 14.34 3.62 2.61
N ILE A 162 14.97 2.46 2.71
CA ILE A 162 16.26 2.29 3.38
C ILE A 162 17.26 1.80 2.33
N THR A 163 18.34 2.54 2.12
CA THR A 163 19.50 2.12 1.33
C THR A 163 20.72 2.00 2.22
N GLN A 164 21.85 1.55 1.67
CA GLN A 164 23.11 1.46 2.42
C GLN A 164 23.52 2.84 3.00
N ASN A 165 23.24 3.93 2.30
CA ASN A 165 23.74 5.25 2.66
C ASN A 165 22.63 6.22 3.11
N ASN A 166 21.39 6.00 2.72
CA ASN A 166 20.28 6.93 2.95
C ASN A 166 19.07 6.24 3.55
N ILE A 167 18.29 7.02 4.29
CA ILE A 167 16.96 6.64 4.78
C ILE A 167 16.03 7.77 4.38
N THR A 168 14.95 7.43 3.68
CA THR A 168 13.95 8.42 3.23
C THR A 168 12.57 8.01 3.74
N TYR A 169 11.95 8.88 4.51
CA TYR A 169 10.63 8.68 5.10
C TYR A 169 9.63 9.60 4.40
N PHE A 170 8.63 9.01 3.76
CA PHE A 170 7.57 9.72 3.04
C PHE A 170 6.34 9.82 3.94
N ILE A 171 6.02 11.03 4.38
CA ILE A 171 4.96 11.31 5.34
C ILE A 171 4.37 12.70 5.09
N SER A 172 3.09 12.92 5.43
CA SER A 172 2.53 14.28 5.44
C SER A 172 3.25 15.16 6.47
N SER A 173 3.65 16.37 6.05
CA SER A 173 4.33 17.33 6.92
C SER A 173 3.51 17.74 8.14
N GLU A 174 2.17 17.71 8.04
CA GLU A 174 1.25 18.03 9.14
C GLU A 174 1.37 17.09 10.33
N LYS A 175 1.89 15.87 10.11
CA LYS A 175 2.09 14.85 11.16
C LYS A 175 3.41 15.00 11.92
N ILE A 176 4.31 15.84 11.44
CA ILE A 176 5.65 16.02 12.00
C ILE A 176 5.63 17.15 13.02
N THR A 177 5.58 16.80 14.29
CA THR A 177 5.79 17.74 15.39
C THR A 177 7.27 18.14 15.46
N GLU A 178 7.59 19.22 16.17
CA GLU A 178 8.99 19.62 16.41
C GLU A 178 9.80 18.49 17.06
N GLU A 179 9.22 17.79 18.04
CA GLU A 179 9.85 16.66 18.73
C GLU A 179 10.17 15.51 17.76
N VAL A 180 9.20 15.10 16.93
CA VAL A 180 9.36 14.05 15.93
C VAL A 180 10.36 14.46 14.85
N GLY A 181 10.33 15.72 14.42
CA GLY A 181 11.29 16.25 13.47
C GLY A 181 12.72 16.21 13.98
N ASN A 182 12.95 16.64 15.22
CA ASN A 182 14.24 16.57 15.89
C ASN A 182 14.72 15.12 16.07
N TYR A 183 13.82 14.22 16.44
CA TYR A 183 14.10 12.78 16.54
C TYR A 183 14.55 12.20 15.19
N LEU A 184 13.79 12.40 14.11
CA LEU A 184 14.13 11.91 12.79
C LEU A 184 15.45 12.47 12.26
N LYS A 185 15.71 13.75 12.51
CA LYS A 185 16.99 14.40 12.17
C LYS A 185 18.16 13.77 12.93
N ALA A 186 18.01 13.48 14.22
CA ALA A 186 19.04 12.80 15.01
C ALA A 186 19.33 11.37 14.52
N GLN A 187 18.33 10.70 13.91
CA GLN A 187 18.48 9.40 13.24
C GLN A 187 19.00 9.51 11.80
N GLN A 188 19.31 10.70 11.29
CA GLN A 188 19.73 10.95 9.90
C GLN A 188 18.70 10.48 8.86
N ILE A 189 17.41 10.62 9.16
CA ILE A 189 16.30 10.26 8.29
C ILE A 189 15.86 11.49 7.51
N ASN A 190 15.88 11.40 6.19
CA ASN A 190 15.39 12.42 5.28
C ASN A 190 13.86 12.33 5.19
N ILE A 191 13.17 13.44 5.45
CA ILE A 191 11.72 13.52 5.32
C ILE A 191 11.38 14.04 3.92
N GLN A 192 10.42 13.37 3.27
CA GLN A 192 9.83 13.77 2.00
C GLN A 192 8.30 13.80 2.12
N PRO A 193 7.60 14.66 1.36
CA PRO A 193 6.15 14.63 1.30
C PRO A 193 5.63 13.25 0.87
N TYR A 194 4.54 12.82 1.47
CA TYR A 194 3.92 11.51 1.19
C TYR A 194 3.65 11.31 -0.31
N ASP A 195 3.11 12.32 -0.98
CA ASP A 195 2.73 12.27 -2.39
C ASP A 195 3.92 12.27 -3.36
N GLU A 196 5.13 12.60 -2.89
CA GLU A 196 6.34 12.59 -3.71
C GLU A 196 6.98 11.20 -3.86
N VAL A 197 6.45 10.18 -3.21
CA VAL A 197 7.03 8.82 -3.21
C VAL A 197 7.17 8.26 -4.62
N GLU A 198 6.16 8.37 -5.48
CA GLU A 198 6.23 7.86 -6.85
C GLU A 198 7.27 8.62 -7.68
N ASN A 199 7.29 9.96 -7.59
CA ASN A 199 8.27 10.79 -8.29
C ASN A 199 9.71 10.49 -7.85
N TYR A 200 9.89 10.21 -6.57
CA TYR A 200 11.17 9.82 -6.00
C TYR A 200 11.63 8.45 -6.53
N LEU A 201 10.74 7.45 -6.54
CA LEU A 201 11.04 6.11 -7.02
C LEU A 201 11.36 6.06 -8.51
N ARG A 202 10.70 6.89 -9.34
CA ARG A 202 11.03 7.03 -10.78
C ARG A 202 12.46 7.53 -11.02
N LYS A 203 12.99 8.32 -10.10
CA LYS A 203 14.35 8.92 -10.18
C LYS A 203 15.38 8.13 -9.38
N LEU A 204 14.94 7.08 -8.66
CA LEU A 204 15.84 6.27 -7.85
C LEU A 204 16.87 5.56 -8.73
N ASN A 205 18.15 5.75 -8.41
CA ASN A 205 19.26 5.17 -9.17
C ASN A 205 20.01 4.18 -8.27
N ILE A 206 19.50 2.97 -8.19
CA ILE A 206 20.11 1.80 -7.53
C ILE A 206 19.91 0.59 -8.44
N LYS A 207 20.66 -0.50 -8.22
CA LYS A 207 20.59 -1.69 -9.07
C LYS A 207 19.55 -2.72 -8.62
N SER A 208 19.17 -2.66 -7.36
CA SER A 208 18.22 -3.63 -6.80
C SER A 208 17.47 -3.06 -5.61
N LEU A 209 16.16 -3.25 -5.60
CA LEU A 209 15.26 -2.80 -4.54
C LEU A 209 14.40 -3.98 -4.06
N LEU A 210 14.56 -4.34 -2.79
CA LEU A 210 13.71 -5.34 -2.14
C LEU A 210 12.39 -4.69 -1.70
N LEU A 211 11.29 -5.36 -1.95
CA LEU A 211 9.96 -5.00 -1.44
C LEU A 211 9.11 -6.26 -1.18
N ASN A 212 8.04 -6.10 -0.44
CA ASN A 212 7.08 -7.18 -0.26
C ASN A 212 5.92 -7.03 -1.26
N PRO A 213 5.78 -7.93 -2.27
CA PRO A 213 4.77 -7.80 -3.32
C PRO A 213 3.33 -7.95 -2.80
N SER A 214 3.12 -8.61 -1.67
CA SER A 214 1.77 -8.74 -1.07
C SER A 214 1.36 -7.51 -0.25
N LYS A 215 2.29 -6.59 0.04
CA LYS A 215 2.08 -5.40 0.86
C LYS A 215 2.26 -4.09 0.09
N THR A 216 3.00 -4.11 -0.99
CA THR A 216 3.23 -2.94 -1.84
C THR A 216 2.13 -2.85 -2.88
N ASN A 217 1.47 -1.69 -3.00
CA ASN A 217 0.48 -1.48 -4.04
C ASN A 217 1.14 -1.35 -5.42
N TYR A 218 0.35 -1.67 -6.45
CA TYR A 218 0.86 -1.75 -7.81
C TYR A 218 1.24 -0.39 -8.40
N ALA A 219 0.59 0.70 -7.99
CA ALA A 219 0.93 2.05 -8.44
C ALA A 219 2.37 2.43 -8.01
N ILE A 220 2.72 2.18 -6.76
CA ILE A 220 4.09 2.36 -6.23
C ILE A 220 5.09 1.48 -6.96
N TYR A 221 4.77 0.20 -7.15
CA TYR A 221 5.63 -0.74 -7.89
C TYR A 221 5.91 -0.27 -9.32
N SER A 222 4.86 0.16 -10.04
CA SER A 222 4.96 0.68 -11.40
C SER A 222 5.77 1.98 -11.52
N ALA A 223 5.92 2.70 -10.42
CA ALA A 223 6.73 3.92 -10.36
C ALA A 223 8.22 3.65 -10.12
N ILE A 224 8.61 2.42 -9.76
CA ILE A 224 10.02 2.09 -9.55
C ILE A 224 10.76 2.17 -10.89
N ASN A 225 11.93 2.82 -10.87
CA ASN A 225 12.78 2.89 -12.04
C ASN A 225 13.10 1.48 -12.57
N PRO A 226 12.84 1.18 -13.85
CA PRO A 226 13.11 -0.14 -14.43
C PRO A 226 14.58 -0.59 -14.39
N ALA A 227 15.50 0.32 -14.05
CA ALA A 227 16.91 0.00 -13.86
C ALA A 227 17.24 -0.57 -12.47
N CYS A 228 16.24 -0.61 -11.55
CA CYS A 228 16.38 -1.16 -10.20
C CYS A 228 16.21 -2.68 -10.15
#